data_df5428a4de27b78c876ff8e216e460c3
#
_entry.id   df5428a4de27b78c876ff8e216e460c3
#
_cell.length_a   1.000
_cell.length_b   1.000
_cell.length_c   1.000
_cell.angle_alpha   90.00
_cell.angle_beta   90.00
_cell.angle_gamma   90.00
#
_symmetry.space_group_name_H-M   'P 1'
#
loop_
_entity.id
_entity.type
_entity.pdbx_description
1 polymer ?
#
loop_
_entity_poly.entity_id
_entity_poly.type
_entity_poly.pdbx_seq_one_letter_code
_entity_poly.pdbx_strand_id
1 'polypeptide(L)'
;MIENTIVFQSEDLQNEVKGLRFALPALGESATGFVVRFHDKPYAYINQCAHVPVELDWNEGDFFTVQKDYLICATHGAHYQPDTGFCVMGPCKGKSLKPIEVIEQKQQIIINIASITP
;
A
#
# COMPACT_ATOMS: atom_id res chain seq x y z
N MET A 1 -22.63 -8.83 12.25
CA MET A 1 -21.92 -7.60 11.94
C MET A 1 -20.74 -7.85 11.01
N ILE A 2 -20.54 -6.95 10.10
CA ILE A 2 -19.49 -7.09 9.11
C ILE A 2 -18.37 -6.11 9.40
N GLU A 3 -17.17 -6.62 9.43
CA GLU A 3 -16.00 -5.79 9.64
C GLU A 3 -15.45 -5.36 8.29
N ASN A 4 -15.65 -4.11 7.96
CA ASN A 4 -15.16 -3.55 6.71
C ASN A 4 -13.96 -2.65 6.91
N THR A 5 -13.37 -2.71 8.10
CA THR A 5 -12.20 -1.89 8.43
C THR A 5 -11.11 -2.73 9.04
N ILE A 6 -9.87 -2.27 8.83
CA ILE A 6 -8.70 -2.82 9.47
C ILE A 6 -8.07 -1.66 10.24
N VAL A 7 -7.71 -1.90 11.49
CA VAL A 7 -7.18 -0.86 12.37
C VAL A 7 -5.78 -1.23 12.82
N PHE A 8 -4.86 -0.29 12.66
CA PHE A 8 -3.51 -0.39 13.22
C PHE A 8 -3.29 0.78 14.17
N GLN A 9 -2.35 0.62 15.08
CA GLN A 9 -1.95 1.74 15.94
C GLN A 9 -1.05 2.67 15.15
N SER A 10 -1.23 3.98 15.31
CA SER A 10 -0.43 4.97 14.59
C SER A 10 1.06 4.78 14.84
N GLU A 11 1.43 4.41 16.06
CA GLU A 11 2.84 4.25 16.42
C GLU A 11 3.52 3.08 15.69
N ASP A 12 2.72 2.15 15.16
CA ASP A 12 3.27 0.99 14.45
C ASP A 12 3.61 1.29 13.00
N LEU A 13 3.30 2.48 12.53
CA LEU A 13 3.57 2.88 11.15
C LEU A 13 4.42 4.14 11.13
N GLN A 14 5.68 4.00 10.76
CA GLN A 14 6.63 5.11 10.76
C GLN A 14 6.89 5.60 9.34
N ASN A 15 7.36 6.85 9.25
CA ASN A 15 7.63 7.47 7.96
C ASN A 15 8.70 6.73 7.17
N GLU A 16 8.38 6.43 5.90
CA GLU A 16 9.33 5.91 4.92
C GLU A 16 10.12 4.70 5.37
N VAL A 17 9.55 3.92 6.27
CA VAL A 17 10.14 2.65 6.67
C VAL A 17 9.16 1.54 6.32
N LYS A 18 9.22 0.42 7.02
CA LYS A 18 8.37 -0.73 6.65
C LYS A 18 6.90 -0.39 6.70
N GLY A 19 6.17 -0.83 5.67
CA GLY A 19 4.72 -0.75 5.67
C GLY A 19 4.11 -1.92 6.40
N LEU A 20 2.80 -1.85 6.59
CA LEU A 20 2.04 -2.92 7.24
C LEU A 20 1.15 -3.57 6.20
N ARG A 21 1.16 -4.90 6.15
CA ARG A 21 0.34 -5.66 5.21
C ARG A 21 -0.92 -6.16 5.89
N PHE A 22 -1.95 -6.37 5.09
CA PHE A 22 -3.20 -6.94 5.60
C PHE A 22 -3.87 -7.75 4.50
N ALA A 23 -4.69 -8.71 4.91
CA ALA A 23 -5.38 -9.59 3.97
C ALA A 23 -6.56 -8.89 3.33
N LEU A 24 -6.83 -9.21 2.07
CA LEU A 24 -8.00 -8.73 1.34
C LEU A 24 -8.76 -9.93 0.78
N PRO A 25 -9.45 -10.67 1.66
CA PRO A 25 -10.09 -11.93 1.23
C PRO A 25 -11.17 -11.74 0.17
N ALA A 26 -11.77 -10.57 0.08
CA ALA A 26 -12.77 -10.30 -0.96
C ALA A 26 -12.17 -10.31 -2.36
N LEU A 27 -10.86 -10.12 -2.48
CA LEU A 27 -10.18 -10.11 -3.78
C LEU A 27 -9.49 -11.44 -4.10
N GLY A 28 -9.47 -12.37 -3.15
CA GLY A 28 -8.83 -13.65 -3.37
C GLY A 28 -8.11 -14.12 -2.12
N GLU A 29 -7.80 -15.41 -2.07
CA GLU A 29 -7.21 -16.06 -0.92
C GLU A 29 -5.86 -15.48 -0.53
N SER A 30 -5.07 -15.11 -1.53
CA SER A 30 -3.73 -14.59 -1.28
C SER A 30 -3.61 -13.09 -1.55
N ALA A 31 -4.74 -12.40 -1.78
CA ALA A 31 -4.71 -10.97 -2.04
C ALA A 31 -4.39 -10.20 -0.76
N THR A 32 -3.53 -9.20 -0.89
CA THR A 32 -3.14 -8.36 0.25
C THR A 32 -3.21 -6.89 -0.12
N GLY A 33 -3.30 -6.07 0.91
CA GLY A 33 -3.11 -4.64 0.80
C GLY A 33 -1.96 -4.22 1.69
N PHE A 34 -1.57 -2.97 1.60
CA PHE A 34 -0.54 -2.44 2.48
C PHE A 34 -0.84 -0.98 2.81
N VAL A 35 -0.31 -0.53 3.94
CA VAL A 35 -0.35 0.86 4.31
C VAL A 35 1.06 1.31 4.64
N VAL A 36 1.41 2.50 4.17
CA VAL A 36 2.71 3.11 4.44
C VAL A 36 2.49 4.52 4.95
N ARG A 37 3.48 5.06 5.65
CA ARG A 37 3.45 6.46 6.06
C ARG A 37 4.51 7.21 5.28
N PHE A 38 4.08 8.32 4.67
CA PHE A 38 4.97 9.14 3.86
C PHE A 38 4.65 10.61 4.17
N HIS A 39 5.67 11.36 4.58
CA HIS A 39 5.50 12.76 4.96
C HIS A 39 4.37 12.94 5.98
N ASP A 40 4.39 12.08 7.00
CA ASP A 40 3.48 12.12 8.14
C ASP A 40 2.04 11.71 7.86
N LYS A 41 1.74 11.19 6.66
CA LYS A 41 0.38 10.77 6.31
C LYS A 41 0.36 9.31 5.91
N PRO A 42 -0.72 8.59 6.24
CA PRO A 42 -0.85 7.20 5.81
C PRO A 42 -1.45 7.11 4.41
N TYR A 43 -0.96 6.14 3.64
CA TYR A 43 -1.50 5.84 2.31
C TYR A 43 -1.62 4.33 2.18
N ALA A 44 -2.75 3.87 1.66
CA ALA A 44 -3.00 2.43 1.53
C ALA A 44 -3.33 2.08 0.09
N TYR A 45 -2.85 0.92 -0.34
CA TYR A 45 -3.03 0.44 -1.70
C TYR A 45 -3.21 -1.07 -1.71
N ILE A 46 -3.84 -1.56 -2.77
CA ILE A 46 -3.84 -2.99 -3.03
C ILE A 46 -2.41 -3.38 -3.40
N ASN A 47 -1.91 -4.44 -2.79
CA ASN A 47 -0.53 -4.89 -2.98
C ASN A 47 -0.41 -5.68 -4.28
N GLN A 48 -0.48 -4.94 -5.38
CA GLN A 48 -0.44 -5.52 -6.71
C GLN A 48 0.22 -4.53 -7.65
N CYS A 49 1.31 -4.94 -8.26
CA CYS A 49 2.01 -4.09 -9.22
C CYS A 49 1.08 -3.76 -10.38
N ALA A 50 1.09 -2.50 -10.81
CA ALA A 50 0.24 -2.07 -11.92
C ALA A 50 0.68 -2.68 -13.24
N HIS A 51 1.90 -3.20 -13.30
CA HIS A 51 2.46 -3.83 -14.50
C HIS A 51 2.00 -5.29 -14.62
N VAL A 52 2.14 -6.06 -13.54
CA VAL A 52 1.75 -7.47 -13.49
C VAL A 52 1.15 -7.76 -12.12
N PRO A 53 0.32 -8.81 -11.99
CA PRO A 53 -0.35 -9.09 -10.73
C PRO A 53 0.55 -9.78 -9.71
N VAL A 54 1.61 -9.09 -9.28
CA VAL A 54 2.53 -9.58 -8.26
C VAL A 54 2.59 -8.56 -7.13
N GLU A 55 2.91 -9.04 -5.93
CA GLU A 55 3.08 -8.15 -4.80
C GLU A 55 4.36 -7.33 -4.96
N LEU A 56 4.37 -6.11 -4.40
CA LEU A 56 5.51 -5.22 -4.53
C LEU A 56 6.68 -5.65 -3.67
N ASP A 57 6.41 -6.18 -2.50
CA ASP A 57 7.44 -6.43 -1.49
C ASP A 57 7.91 -7.87 -1.45
N TRP A 58 9.08 -8.13 -1.99
CA TRP A 58 9.73 -9.43 -1.82
C TRP A 58 10.01 -9.69 -0.34
N ASN A 59 10.53 -8.67 0.34
CA ASN A 59 10.70 -8.73 1.80
C ASN A 59 9.50 -8.06 2.42
N GLU A 60 8.74 -8.80 3.20
CA GLU A 60 7.49 -8.29 3.74
C GLU A 60 7.67 -6.93 4.41
N GLY A 61 6.88 -5.96 3.97
CA GLY A 61 6.92 -4.61 4.50
C GLY A 61 7.87 -3.66 3.80
N ASP A 62 8.72 -4.17 2.90
CA ASP A 62 9.72 -3.36 2.20
C ASP A 62 9.13 -2.79 0.91
N PHE A 63 8.47 -1.64 1.02
CA PHE A 63 7.82 -1.01 -0.13
C PHE A 63 8.58 0.19 -0.68
N PHE A 64 9.48 0.77 0.08
CA PHE A 64 10.19 1.99 -0.32
C PHE A 64 11.52 1.71 -0.98
N THR A 65 11.94 2.62 -1.86
CA THR A 65 13.29 2.60 -2.40
C THR A 65 14.29 2.87 -1.28
N VAL A 66 15.58 2.64 -1.58
CA VAL A 66 16.63 2.91 -0.61
C VAL A 66 16.62 4.37 -0.16
N GLN A 67 16.29 5.29 -1.07
CA GLN A 67 16.26 6.73 -0.76
C GLN A 67 14.95 7.17 -0.12
N LYS A 68 13.99 6.26 0.01
CA LYS A 68 12.72 6.52 0.71
C LYS A 68 11.86 7.58 0.03
N ASP A 69 12.02 7.75 -1.26
CA ASP A 69 11.28 8.77 -2.01
C ASP A 69 10.15 8.19 -2.86
N TYR A 70 10.23 6.90 -3.18
CA TYR A 70 9.21 6.22 -3.98
C TYR A 70 8.90 4.86 -3.40
N LEU A 71 7.70 4.34 -3.75
CA LEU A 71 7.43 2.93 -3.59
C LEU A 71 8.01 2.21 -4.78
N ILE A 72 8.42 0.96 -4.60
CA ILE A 72 9.05 0.21 -5.67
C ILE A 72 8.50 -1.22 -5.70
N CYS A 73 8.24 -1.71 -6.92
CA CYS A 73 7.96 -3.12 -7.12
C CYS A 73 9.29 -3.85 -7.30
N ALA A 74 9.58 -4.78 -6.39
CA ALA A 74 10.87 -5.45 -6.40
C ALA A 74 11.10 -6.33 -7.63
N THR A 75 10.01 -6.72 -8.31
CA THR A 75 10.13 -7.64 -9.43
C THR A 75 10.73 -6.98 -10.68
N HIS A 76 10.22 -5.80 -11.05
CA HIS A 76 10.66 -5.13 -12.28
C HIS A 76 11.08 -3.69 -12.07
N GLY A 77 11.19 -3.24 -10.84
CA GLY A 77 11.70 -1.91 -10.55
C GLY A 77 10.75 -0.75 -10.86
N ALA A 78 9.46 -1.04 -11.01
CA ALA A 78 8.48 0.04 -11.20
C ALA A 78 8.47 0.94 -9.97
N HIS A 79 8.51 2.25 -10.18
CA HIS A 79 8.52 3.23 -9.10
C HIS A 79 7.19 3.98 -9.07
N TYR A 80 6.62 4.13 -7.87
CA TYR A 80 5.33 4.80 -7.68
C TYR A 80 5.47 5.94 -6.69
N GLN A 81 4.73 7.01 -6.93
CA GLN A 81 4.63 8.10 -5.94
C GLN A 81 3.86 7.57 -4.73
N PRO A 82 4.42 7.73 -3.52
CA PRO A 82 3.75 7.15 -2.34
C PRO A 82 2.39 7.77 -2.03
N ASP A 83 2.20 9.04 -2.36
CA ASP A 83 0.97 9.75 -2.02
C ASP A 83 -0.15 9.58 -3.06
N THR A 84 0.18 9.22 -4.29
CA THR A 84 -0.82 9.06 -5.34
C THR A 84 -0.90 7.66 -5.91
N GLY A 85 0.18 6.87 -5.75
CA GLY A 85 0.28 5.55 -6.35
C GLY A 85 0.62 5.58 -7.83
N PHE A 86 0.86 6.76 -8.39
CA PHE A 86 1.12 6.89 -9.83
C PHE A 86 2.52 6.38 -10.18
N CYS A 87 2.58 5.54 -11.21
CA CYS A 87 3.85 4.98 -11.67
C CYS A 87 4.60 6.02 -12.49
N VAL A 88 5.79 6.40 -12.02
CA VAL A 88 6.60 7.43 -12.68
C VAL A 88 7.79 6.84 -13.42
N MET A 89 8.11 5.57 -13.19
CA MET A 89 9.29 4.95 -13.79
C MET A 89 9.09 3.45 -13.88
N GLY A 90 9.56 2.87 -14.97
CA GLY A 90 9.48 1.43 -15.16
C GLY A 90 8.39 1.03 -16.13
N PRO A 91 8.10 -0.28 -16.23
CA PRO A 91 7.20 -0.79 -17.28
C PRO A 91 5.74 -0.35 -17.12
N CYS A 92 5.34 0.13 -15.97
CA CYS A 92 3.95 0.56 -15.74
C CYS A 92 3.79 2.07 -15.81
N LYS A 93 4.75 2.78 -16.37
CA LYS A 93 4.67 4.23 -16.43
C LYS A 93 3.33 4.68 -17.03
N GLY A 94 2.66 5.59 -16.32
CA GLY A 94 1.33 6.06 -16.72
C GLY A 94 0.18 5.32 -16.06
N LYS A 95 0.46 4.25 -15.34
CA LYS A 95 -0.57 3.54 -14.58
C LYS A 95 -0.41 3.84 -13.10
N SER A 96 -1.35 3.35 -12.29
CA SER A 96 -1.33 3.62 -10.85
C SER A 96 -1.64 2.37 -10.05
N LEU A 97 -1.12 2.34 -8.84
CA LEU A 97 -1.59 1.39 -7.84
C LEU A 97 -3.04 1.75 -7.51
N LYS A 98 -3.82 0.77 -7.05
CA LYS A 98 -5.22 1.01 -6.69
C LYS A 98 -5.30 1.41 -5.23
N PRO A 99 -5.78 2.63 -4.94
CA PRO A 99 -5.81 3.12 -3.56
C PRO A 99 -6.93 2.50 -2.75
N ILE A 100 -6.70 2.43 -1.45
CA ILE A 100 -7.70 2.02 -0.47
C ILE A 100 -7.89 3.19 0.47
N GLU A 101 -9.15 3.48 0.79
CA GLU A 101 -9.45 4.59 1.69
C GLU A 101 -8.83 4.35 3.06
N VAL A 102 -8.13 5.36 3.58
CA VAL A 102 -7.49 5.28 4.88
C VAL A 102 -7.59 6.63 5.57
N ILE A 103 -7.87 6.59 6.86
CA ILE A 103 -7.86 7.79 7.69
C ILE A 103 -7.06 7.51 8.95
N GLU A 104 -6.60 8.57 9.59
CA GLU A 104 -5.89 8.46 10.85
C GLU A 104 -6.54 9.39 11.85
N GLN A 105 -6.95 8.86 13.00
CA GLN A 105 -7.55 9.66 14.06
C GLN A 105 -7.37 8.94 15.39
N LYS A 106 -7.25 9.72 16.46
CA LYS A 106 -7.15 9.19 17.82
C LYS A 106 -6.06 8.13 17.95
N GLN A 107 -4.94 8.38 17.27
CA GLN A 107 -3.77 7.50 17.29
C GLN A 107 -4.03 6.13 16.67
N GLN A 108 -5.01 6.05 15.77
CA GLN A 108 -5.33 4.84 15.04
C GLN A 108 -5.36 5.11 13.55
N ILE A 109 -4.88 4.12 12.79
CA ILE A 109 -4.98 4.14 11.33
C ILE A 109 -6.11 3.21 10.96
N ILE A 110 -7.13 3.74 10.29
CA ILE A 110 -8.34 3.00 9.96
C ILE A 110 -8.43 2.86 8.46
N ILE A 111 -8.41 1.64 7.97
CA ILE A 111 -8.43 1.33 6.55
C ILE A 111 -9.79 0.77 6.20
N ASN A 112 -10.47 1.44 5.27
CA ASN A 112 -11.81 1.04 4.87
C ASN A 112 -11.73 0.07 3.69
N ILE A 113 -11.72 -1.22 3.98
CA ILE A 113 -11.62 -2.22 2.93
C ILE A 113 -12.92 -2.39 2.14
N ALA A 114 -14.02 -1.83 2.63
CA ALA A 114 -15.27 -1.82 1.87
C ALA A 114 -15.20 -0.87 0.67
N SER A 115 -14.22 0.03 0.63
CA SER A 115 -14.03 0.92 -0.52
C SER A 115 -13.47 0.21 -1.75
N ILE A 116 -13.01 -1.04 -1.57
CA ILE A 116 -12.41 -1.81 -2.65
C ILE A 116 -13.49 -2.48 -3.46
N THR A 117 -13.41 -2.36 -4.79
CA THR A 117 -14.33 -3.03 -5.69
C THR A 117 -13.61 -4.23 -6.31
N PRO A 118 -14.17 -5.44 -6.17
CA PRO A 118 -13.56 -6.62 -6.76
C PRO A 118 -13.46 -6.55 -8.27
#